data_ad6c8bc80fac63be5bffd34baf91f3ff
#
_entry.id   ad6c8bc80fac63be5bffd34baf91f3ff
#
_cell.length_a   1.000
_cell.length_b   1.000
_cell.length_c   1.000
_cell.angle_alpha   90.00
_cell.angle_beta   90.00
_cell.angle_gamma   90.00
#
_symmetry.space_group_name_H-M   'P 1'
#
loop_
_entity.id
_entity.type
_entity.pdbx_description
1 polymer ?
#
loop_
_entity_poly.entity_id
_entity_poly.type
_entity_poly.pdbx_seq_one_letter_code
_entity_poly.pdbx_strand_id
1 'polypeptide(L)'
;ALLVSGAFVVWTLTLSGSARHWLATLSMAVLGLLTLGIGPNVLKLADPQPVTASAGRWQPWSAAQVDSLVAAGQPVFVDFTAAWCVTCQYNKKTTLADVTVLADFDARKVQLLRADWTRRDPAITAALAALGRNGVPVYVLYPPGKAPVVLSEILSVDEVRAALARL
;
A
#
# COMPACT_ATOMS: atom_id res chain seq x y z
N ALA A 1 -17.57 7.90 13.83
CA ALA A 1 -18.55 7.04 14.53
C ALA A 1 -18.61 7.35 16.03
N LEU A 2 -17.49 7.34 16.78
CA LEU A 2 -17.47 7.58 18.24
C LEU A 2 -18.02 8.95 18.67
N LEU A 3 -17.74 10.01 17.90
CA LEU A 3 -18.27 11.36 18.20
C LEU A 3 -19.78 11.45 18.02
N VAL A 4 -20.34 10.78 17.02
CA VAL A 4 -21.79 10.72 16.76
C VAL A 4 -22.49 9.92 17.87
N SER A 5 -21.90 8.79 18.30
CA SER A 5 -22.43 7.97 19.40
C SER A 5 -22.38 8.75 20.72
N GLY A 6 -21.31 9.51 20.99
CA GLY A 6 -21.19 10.36 22.17
C GLY A 6 -22.24 11.48 22.19
N ALA A 7 -22.44 12.17 21.07
CA ALA A 7 -23.47 13.21 20.95
C ALA A 7 -24.89 12.64 21.16
N PHE A 8 -25.15 11.42 20.67
CA PHE A 8 -26.43 10.78 20.86
C PHE A 8 -26.69 10.39 22.32
N VAL A 9 -25.67 9.90 23.04
CA VAL A 9 -25.75 9.62 24.49
C VAL A 9 -26.03 10.91 25.29
N VAL A 10 -25.33 12.01 24.99
CA VAL A 10 -25.56 13.31 25.65
C VAL A 10 -26.98 13.80 25.37
N TRP A 11 -27.47 13.67 24.15
CA TRP A 11 -28.83 14.05 23.78
C TRP A 11 -29.90 13.19 24.50
N THR A 12 -29.69 11.89 24.68
CA THR A 12 -30.64 11.04 25.45
C THR A 12 -30.69 11.40 26.93
N LEU A 13 -29.63 11.98 27.49
CA LEU A 13 -29.63 12.47 28.89
C LEU A 13 -30.43 13.76 29.07
N THR A 14 -30.74 14.50 28.01
CA THR A 14 -31.59 15.71 28.05
C THR A 14 -33.09 15.43 27.98
N LEU A 15 -33.49 14.16 27.66
CA LEU A 15 -34.87 13.73 27.61
C LEU A 15 -35.44 13.51 29.02
N SER A 16 -36.70 13.84 29.24
CA SER A 16 -37.41 13.65 30.54
C SER A 16 -38.36 12.47 30.45
N GLY A 17 -38.47 11.66 31.54
CA GLY A 17 -39.44 10.57 31.64
C GLY A 17 -38.86 9.15 31.53
N SER A 18 -39.73 8.13 31.65
CA SER A 18 -39.33 6.69 31.64
C SER A 18 -38.66 6.25 30.32
N ALA A 19 -38.98 6.92 29.21
CA ALA A 19 -38.34 6.67 27.90
C ALA A 19 -36.82 6.91 27.93
N ARG A 20 -36.34 7.83 28.79
CA ARG A 20 -34.92 8.14 28.97
C ARG A 20 -34.10 6.91 29.37
N HIS A 21 -34.58 6.14 30.33
CA HIS A 21 -33.87 4.97 30.84
C HIS A 21 -33.78 3.86 29.77
N TRP A 22 -34.87 3.64 29.03
CA TRP A 22 -34.91 2.67 27.95
C TRP A 22 -33.99 3.04 26.78
N LEU A 23 -33.99 4.32 26.36
CA LEU A 23 -33.12 4.79 25.30
C LEU A 23 -31.64 4.80 25.72
N ALA A 24 -31.34 5.14 26.96
CA ALA A 24 -29.99 5.12 27.47
C ALA A 24 -29.42 3.68 27.58
N THR A 25 -30.23 2.74 28.09
CA THR A 25 -29.79 1.32 28.15
C THR A 25 -29.63 0.70 26.77
N LEU A 26 -30.54 1.01 25.82
CA LEU A 26 -30.42 0.56 24.44
C LEU A 26 -29.15 1.11 23.77
N SER A 27 -28.87 2.42 23.95
CA SER A 27 -27.68 3.07 23.41
C SER A 27 -26.38 2.49 23.97
N MET A 28 -26.35 2.22 25.28
CA MET A 28 -25.21 1.54 25.93
C MET A 28 -25.02 0.11 25.43
N ALA A 29 -26.10 -0.65 25.25
CA ALA A 29 -26.05 -2.01 24.70
C ALA A 29 -25.55 -2.03 23.26
N VAL A 30 -26.02 -1.11 22.39
CA VAL A 30 -25.57 -0.98 21.01
C VAL A 30 -24.09 -0.56 20.94
N LEU A 31 -23.68 0.39 21.81
CA LEU A 31 -22.27 0.81 21.87
C LEU A 31 -21.38 -0.34 22.35
N GLY A 32 -21.82 -1.10 23.34
CA GLY A 32 -21.12 -2.30 23.82
C GLY A 32 -20.98 -3.39 22.75
N LEU A 33 -22.05 -3.67 21.99
CA LEU A 33 -22.01 -4.59 20.86
C LEU A 33 -21.08 -4.12 19.74
N LEU A 34 -21.10 -2.84 19.43
CA LEU A 34 -20.20 -2.25 18.42
C LEU A 34 -18.74 -2.31 18.87
N THR A 35 -18.44 -2.04 20.14
CA THR A 35 -17.06 -2.11 20.65
C THR A 35 -16.56 -3.54 20.75
N LEU A 36 -17.40 -4.50 21.12
CA LEU A 36 -17.05 -5.93 21.18
C LEU A 36 -16.94 -6.57 19.78
N GLY A 37 -17.83 -6.17 18.84
CA GLY A 37 -17.85 -6.74 17.48
C GLY A 37 -16.83 -6.11 16.54
N ILE A 38 -16.63 -4.79 16.63
CA ILE A 38 -15.78 -4.05 15.68
C ILE A 38 -14.39 -3.78 16.29
N GLY A 39 -14.30 -3.60 17.63
CA GLY A 39 -13.06 -3.25 18.32
C GLY A 39 -11.89 -4.19 18.01
N PRO A 40 -12.02 -5.51 18.17
CA PRO A 40 -10.96 -6.47 17.85
C PRO A 40 -10.56 -6.46 16.35
N ASN A 41 -11.53 -6.22 15.47
CA ASN A 41 -11.29 -6.19 14.02
C ASN A 41 -10.63 -4.88 13.57
N VAL A 42 -10.96 -3.75 14.20
CA VAL A 42 -10.29 -2.47 13.94
C VAL A 42 -8.84 -2.50 14.44
N LEU A 43 -8.57 -3.11 15.59
CA LEU A 43 -7.21 -3.31 16.09
C LEU A 43 -6.39 -4.24 15.20
N LYS A 44 -7.01 -5.28 14.61
CA LYS A 44 -6.36 -6.16 13.62
C LYS A 44 -6.12 -5.47 12.27
N LEU A 45 -6.95 -4.49 11.89
CA LEU A 45 -6.73 -3.65 10.70
C LEU A 45 -5.61 -2.62 10.90
N ALA A 46 -5.29 -2.30 12.16
CA ALA A 46 -4.17 -1.41 12.51
C ALA A 46 -2.82 -2.14 12.58
N ASP A 47 -2.80 -3.48 12.66
CA ASP A 47 -1.60 -4.24 12.38
C ASP A 47 -1.34 -4.16 10.86
N PRO A 48 -0.26 -3.49 10.41
CA PRO A 48 0.15 -3.60 9.03
C PRO A 48 0.54 -5.06 8.84
N GLN A 49 -0.37 -5.85 8.30
CA GLN A 49 0.03 -7.13 7.74
C GLN A 49 1.25 -6.83 6.88
N PRO A 50 2.43 -7.44 7.14
CA PRO A 50 3.46 -7.43 6.13
C PRO A 50 2.72 -7.89 4.88
N VAL A 51 2.73 -7.06 3.83
CA VAL A 51 2.14 -7.44 2.55
C VAL A 51 2.81 -8.76 2.26
N THR A 52 2.10 -9.85 2.63
CA THR A 52 2.55 -11.18 2.28
C THR A 52 2.72 -11.08 0.80
N ALA A 53 3.96 -10.88 0.44
CA ALA A 53 4.41 -10.96 -0.90
C ALA A 53 3.54 -12.01 -1.58
N SER A 54 3.09 -11.73 -2.76
CA SER A 54 2.92 -12.82 -3.71
C SER A 54 4.20 -13.65 -3.55
N ALA A 55 4.06 -14.72 -2.75
CA ALA A 55 5.15 -15.36 -2.04
C ALA A 55 6.24 -15.75 -3.05
N GLY A 56 7.37 -15.12 -2.99
CA GLY A 56 8.58 -15.49 -3.66
C GLY A 56 9.09 -14.58 -4.78
N ARG A 57 8.26 -13.70 -5.39
CA ARG A 57 8.70 -12.92 -6.56
C ARG A 57 9.22 -11.52 -6.21
N TRP A 58 8.60 -10.84 -5.24
CA TRP A 58 8.96 -9.50 -4.79
C TRP A 58 9.80 -9.54 -3.53
N GLN A 59 10.98 -8.91 -3.55
CA GLN A 59 11.85 -8.79 -2.40
C GLN A 59 11.66 -7.42 -1.73
N PRO A 60 11.93 -7.30 -0.41
CA PRO A 60 11.97 -5.99 0.25
C PRO A 60 13.00 -5.09 -0.42
N TRP A 61 12.66 -3.82 -0.59
CA TRP A 61 13.54 -2.83 -1.17
C TRP A 61 14.55 -2.30 -0.13
N SER A 62 15.77 -2.07 -0.58
CA SER A 62 16.73 -1.14 0.03
C SER A 62 17.57 -0.47 -1.07
N ALA A 63 18.06 0.75 -0.81
CA ALA A 63 18.92 1.45 -1.77
C ALA A 63 20.18 0.64 -2.09
N ALA A 64 20.83 0.11 -1.05
CA ALA A 64 22.02 -0.73 -1.20
C ALA A 64 21.78 -1.98 -2.06
N GLN A 65 20.60 -2.58 -1.97
CA GLN A 65 20.25 -3.73 -2.80
C GLN A 65 20.06 -3.34 -4.27
N VAL A 66 19.41 -2.21 -4.55
CA VAL A 66 19.30 -1.69 -5.93
C VAL A 66 20.69 -1.46 -6.50
N ASP A 67 21.55 -0.74 -5.78
CA ASP A 67 22.93 -0.44 -6.23
C ASP A 67 23.75 -1.71 -6.48
N SER A 68 23.68 -2.68 -5.57
CA SER A 68 24.38 -3.96 -5.71
C SER A 68 23.93 -4.77 -6.93
N LEU A 69 22.61 -4.86 -7.15
CA LEU A 69 22.04 -5.61 -8.27
C LEU A 69 22.38 -4.95 -9.61
N VAL A 70 22.24 -3.62 -9.70
CA VAL A 70 22.58 -2.84 -10.91
C VAL A 70 24.07 -2.94 -11.22
N ALA A 71 24.95 -2.84 -10.19
CA ALA A 71 26.39 -3.02 -10.35
C ALA A 71 26.76 -4.43 -10.81
N ALA A 72 25.98 -5.46 -10.41
CA ALA A 72 26.10 -6.83 -10.91
C ALA A 72 25.54 -7.05 -12.31
N GLY A 73 25.09 -6.00 -13.01
CA GLY A 73 24.55 -6.08 -14.35
C GLY A 73 23.10 -6.62 -14.41
N GLN A 74 22.40 -6.65 -13.29
CA GLN A 74 21.02 -7.13 -13.21
C GLN A 74 20.03 -5.95 -13.30
N PRO A 75 19.04 -6.01 -14.20
CA PRO A 75 17.99 -4.99 -14.22
C PRO A 75 17.08 -5.13 -13.00
N VAL A 76 16.69 -4.00 -12.42
CA VAL A 76 15.84 -3.94 -11.22
C VAL A 76 14.58 -3.15 -11.50
N PHE A 77 13.43 -3.68 -11.10
CA PHE A 77 12.16 -2.97 -11.12
C PHE A 77 11.71 -2.73 -9.67
N VAL A 78 11.44 -1.47 -9.33
CA VAL A 78 11.02 -1.08 -7.99
C VAL A 78 9.59 -0.58 -7.99
N ASP A 79 8.75 -1.18 -7.14
CA ASP A 79 7.37 -0.78 -6.82
C ASP A 79 7.36 -0.01 -5.49
N PHE A 80 7.38 1.34 -5.55
CA PHE A 80 7.13 2.18 -4.38
C PHE A 80 5.63 2.27 -4.14
N THR A 81 5.18 1.75 -3.02
CA THR A 81 3.77 1.47 -2.74
C THR A 81 3.39 1.73 -1.29
N ALA A 82 2.09 1.74 -0.99
CA ALA A 82 1.57 1.73 0.38
C ALA A 82 0.25 0.96 0.45
N ALA A 83 -0.09 0.44 1.64
CA ALA A 83 -1.33 -0.30 1.86
C ALA A 83 -2.59 0.57 1.64
N TRP A 84 -2.52 1.86 1.99
CA TRP A 84 -3.60 2.84 1.82
C TRP A 84 -3.70 3.43 0.41
N CYS A 85 -2.76 3.15 -0.49
CA CYS A 85 -2.70 3.69 -1.84
C CYS A 85 -3.61 2.88 -2.79
N VAL A 86 -4.75 3.44 -3.16
CA VAL A 86 -5.75 2.78 -4.02
C VAL A 86 -5.18 2.46 -5.41
N THR A 87 -4.48 3.43 -6.04
CA THR A 87 -3.85 3.24 -7.36
C THR A 87 -2.77 2.15 -7.31
N CYS A 88 -2.01 2.07 -6.21
CA CYS A 88 -1.03 1.00 -6.02
C CYS A 88 -1.71 -0.38 -6.02
N GLN A 89 -2.83 -0.51 -5.29
CA GLN A 89 -3.58 -1.78 -5.23
C GLN A 89 -4.19 -2.15 -6.57
N TYR A 90 -4.66 -1.16 -7.33
CA TYR A 90 -5.15 -1.36 -8.70
C TYR A 90 -4.03 -1.92 -9.59
N ASN A 91 -2.88 -1.23 -9.69
CA ASN A 91 -1.76 -1.67 -10.52
C ASN A 91 -1.22 -3.06 -10.14
N LYS A 92 -1.19 -3.39 -8.83
CA LYS A 92 -0.79 -4.72 -8.35
C LYS A 92 -1.71 -5.83 -8.82
N LYS A 93 -3.02 -5.56 -8.93
CA LYS A 93 -4.03 -6.55 -9.34
C LYS A 93 -4.21 -6.64 -10.85
N THR A 94 -3.80 -5.61 -11.57
CA THR A 94 -3.90 -5.52 -13.02
C THR A 94 -2.53 -5.70 -13.68
N THR A 95 -1.85 -4.62 -14.00
CA THR A 95 -0.61 -4.61 -14.79
C THR A 95 0.52 -5.44 -14.17
N LEU A 96 0.74 -5.35 -12.85
CA LEU A 96 1.81 -6.11 -12.18
C LEU A 96 1.46 -7.58 -11.91
N ALA A 97 0.21 -7.98 -12.17
CA ALA A 97 -0.25 -9.38 -12.14
C ALA A 97 -0.51 -9.94 -13.55
N ASP A 98 -0.33 -9.13 -14.60
CA ASP A 98 -0.53 -9.55 -15.97
C ASP A 98 0.49 -10.62 -16.38
N VAL A 99 0.01 -11.69 -16.98
CA VAL A 99 0.84 -12.87 -17.31
C VAL A 99 1.94 -12.53 -18.31
N THR A 100 1.71 -11.60 -19.23
CA THR A 100 2.70 -11.21 -20.23
C THR A 100 3.79 -10.32 -19.62
N VAL A 101 3.42 -9.42 -18.71
CA VAL A 101 4.37 -8.59 -17.94
C VAL A 101 5.24 -9.46 -17.04
N LEU A 102 4.63 -10.44 -16.35
CA LEU A 102 5.38 -11.39 -15.51
C LEU A 102 6.34 -12.23 -16.32
N ALA A 103 5.91 -12.72 -17.49
CA ALA A 103 6.78 -13.47 -18.41
C ALA A 103 7.94 -12.61 -18.94
N ASP A 104 7.70 -11.32 -19.23
CA ASP A 104 8.74 -10.39 -19.67
C ASP A 104 9.76 -10.09 -18.56
N PHE A 105 9.33 -9.96 -17.29
CA PHE A 105 10.25 -9.86 -16.15
C PHE A 105 11.14 -11.10 -16.02
N ASP A 106 10.56 -12.30 -16.13
CA ASP A 106 11.29 -13.55 -16.04
C ASP A 106 12.29 -13.73 -17.18
N ALA A 107 11.86 -13.49 -18.41
CA ALA A 107 12.71 -13.63 -19.61
C ALA A 107 13.94 -12.73 -19.55
N ARG A 108 13.83 -11.54 -18.95
CA ARG A 108 14.91 -10.56 -18.78
C ARG A 108 15.61 -10.63 -17.43
N LYS A 109 15.23 -11.60 -16.57
CA LYS A 109 15.78 -11.79 -15.23
C LYS A 109 15.74 -10.51 -14.36
N VAL A 110 14.65 -9.74 -14.50
CA VAL A 110 14.46 -8.50 -13.74
C VAL A 110 14.23 -8.81 -12.27
N GLN A 111 15.03 -8.19 -11.41
CA GLN A 111 14.85 -8.28 -9.96
C GLN A 111 13.71 -7.37 -9.54
N LEU A 112 12.72 -7.92 -8.84
CA LEU A 112 11.52 -7.19 -8.42
C LEU A 112 11.63 -6.80 -6.94
N LEU A 113 11.73 -5.51 -6.68
CA LEU A 113 11.82 -4.98 -5.33
C LEU A 113 10.58 -4.14 -5.00
N ARG A 114 10.15 -4.23 -3.74
CA ARG A 114 8.99 -3.50 -3.24
C ARG A 114 9.37 -2.60 -2.06
N ALA A 115 9.17 -1.30 -2.23
CA ALA A 115 9.37 -0.28 -1.23
C ALA A 115 8.02 0.06 -0.58
N ASP A 116 7.72 -0.56 0.57
CA ASP A 116 6.47 -0.34 1.29
C ASP A 116 6.55 0.92 2.17
N TRP A 117 5.94 2.00 1.69
CA TRP A 117 5.89 3.29 2.36
C TRP A 117 4.63 3.47 3.24
N THR A 118 3.96 2.40 3.61
CA THR A 118 2.75 2.44 4.45
C THR A 118 2.98 3.22 5.74
N ARG A 119 4.15 3.06 6.36
CA ARG A 119 4.57 3.73 7.60
C ARG A 119 5.50 4.92 7.37
N ARG A 120 5.64 5.38 6.13
CA ARG A 120 6.48 6.52 5.73
C ARG A 120 7.94 6.35 6.16
N ASP A 121 8.51 5.19 5.87
CA ASP A 121 9.92 4.88 6.15
C ASP A 121 10.83 6.00 5.63
N PRO A 122 11.78 6.51 6.46
CA PRO A 122 12.65 7.63 6.08
C PRO A 122 13.55 7.33 4.87
N ALA A 123 14.05 6.10 4.74
CA ALA A 123 14.91 5.73 3.62
C ALA A 123 14.12 5.70 2.30
N ILE A 124 12.89 5.17 2.33
CA ILE A 124 11.99 5.21 1.18
C ILE A 124 11.58 6.65 0.86
N THR A 125 11.32 7.48 1.88
CA THR A 125 11.01 8.91 1.69
C THR A 125 12.15 9.65 0.98
N ALA A 126 13.40 9.41 1.38
CA ALA A 126 14.57 9.99 0.75
C ALA A 126 14.72 9.53 -0.72
N ALA A 127 14.47 8.24 -0.99
CA ALA A 127 14.52 7.69 -2.35
C ALA A 127 13.45 8.30 -3.25
N LEU A 128 12.22 8.47 -2.76
CA LEU A 128 11.14 9.16 -3.48
C LEU A 128 11.53 10.61 -3.78
N ALA A 129 12.08 11.34 -2.80
CA ALA A 129 12.54 12.72 -2.99
C ALA A 129 13.65 12.82 -4.04
N ALA A 130 14.61 11.89 -4.06
CA ALA A 130 15.65 11.81 -5.09
C ALA A 130 15.12 11.59 -6.50
N LEU A 131 13.94 10.95 -6.63
CA LEU A 131 13.21 10.78 -7.88
C LEU A 131 12.30 12.00 -8.22
N GLY A 132 12.35 13.07 -7.42
CA GLY A 132 11.46 14.23 -7.57
C GLY A 132 10.00 13.93 -7.20
N ARG A 133 9.76 12.94 -6.35
CA ARG A 133 8.44 12.51 -5.92
C ARG A 133 8.25 12.68 -4.41
N ASN A 134 7.02 12.97 -4.00
CA ASN A 134 6.65 13.16 -2.58
C ASN A 134 5.56 12.19 -2.12
N GLY A 135 5.27 11.16 -2.90
CA GLY A 135 4.23 10.17 -2.63
C GLY A 135 4.31 8.96 -3.52
N VAL A 136 3.38 8.04 -3.33
CA VAL A 136 3.21 6.79 -4.07
C VAL A 136 1.87 6.78 -4.82
N PRO A 137 1.75 6.06 -5.94
CA PRO A 137 2.70 5.09 -6.50
C PRO A 137 3.86 5.72 -7.26
N VAL A 138 5.01 5.06 -7.23
CA VAL A 138 6.13 5.35 -8.14
C VAL A 138 6.73 4.02 -8.59
N TYR A 139 6.95 3.89 -9.89
CA TYR A 139 7.52 2.69 -10.50
C TYR A 139 8.79 3.06 -11.23
N VAL A 140 9.87 2.36 -10.95
CA VAL A 140 11.17 2.68 -11.53
C VAL A 140 11.82 1.42 -12.08
N LEU A 141 12.24 1.47 -13.32
CA LEU A 141 13.12 0.48 -13.92
C LEU A 141 14.55 1.02 -13.89
N TYR A 142 15.46 0.26 -13.30
CA TYR A 142 16.90 0.53 -13.26
C TYR A 142 17.60 -0.43 -14.25
N PRO A 143 17.86 0.01 -15.48
CA PRO A 143 18.64 -0.78 -16.43
C PRO A 143 20.12 -0.71 -16.08
N PRO A 144 20.89 -1.81 -16.19
CA PRO A 144 22.34 -1.76 -15.96
C PRO A 144 23.03 -0.79 -16.92
N GLY A 145 23.89 0.07 -16.38
CA GLY A 145 24.68 1.03 -17.16
C GLY A 145 23.89 2.16 -17.84
N LYS A 146 22.60 2.31 -17.55
CA LYS A 146 21.75 3.38 -18.08
C LYS A 146 21.05 4.14 -16.95
N ALA A 147 20.52 5.31 -17.25
CA ALA A 147 19.73 6.10 -16.30
C ALA A 147 18.41 5.37 -15.92
N PRO A 148 17.96 5.52 -14.67
CA PRO A 148 16.67 5.00 -14.23
C PRO A 148 15.50 5.57 -15.05
N VAL A 149 14.52 4.73 -15.33
CA VAL A 149 13.30 5.10 -16.06
C VAL A 149 12.12 5.08 -15.08
N VAL A 150 11.54 6.26 -14.82
CA VAL A 150 10.32 6.39 -14.01
C VAL A 150 9.12 6.21 -14.93
N LEU A 151 8.21 5.31 -14.56
CA LEU A 151 7.00 5.00 -15.29
C LEU A 151 5.79 5.79 -14.75
N SER A 152 4.67 5.71 -15.47
CA SER A 152 3.42 6.37 -15.11
C SER A 152 2.86 5.87 -13.78
N GLU A 153 2.12 6.74 -13.07
CA GLU A 153 1.46 6.37 -11.80
C GLU A 153 0.33 5.34 -12.02
N ILE A 154 -0.35 5.39 -13.15
CA ILE A 154 -1.29 4.36 -13.59
C ILE A 154 -0.58 3.57 -14.69
N LEU A 155 -0.11 2.38 -14.32
CA LEU A 155 0.63 1.51 -15.23
C LEU A 155 -0.29 0.91 -16.30
N SER A 156 0.21 0.85 -17.53
CA SER A 156 -0.34 -0.01 -18.56
C SER A 156 0.60 -1.17 -18.88
N VAL A 157 0.04 -2.26 -19.37
CA VAL A 157 0.82 -3.44 -19.81
C VAL A 157 1.80 -3.04 -20.91
N ASP A 158 1.35 -2.25 -21.88
CA ASP A 158 2.18 -1.81 -23.01
C ASP A 158 3.34 -0.93 -22.57
N GLU A 159 3.12 -0.01 -21.61
CA GLU A 159 4.17 0.86 -21.08
C GLU A 159 5.28 0.04 -20.38
N VAL A 160 4.89 -0.88 -19.51
CA VAL A 160 5.86 -1.73 -18.79
C VAL A 160 6.64 -2.59 -19.78
N ARG A 161 5.97 -3.22 -20.74
CA ARG A 161 6.61 -4.04 -21.77
C ARG A 161 7.53 -3.23 -22.67
N ALA A 162 7.11 -2.02 -23.06
CA ALA A 162 7.95 -1.10 -23.84
C ALA A 162 9.21 -0.64 -23.07
N ALA A 163 9.09 -0.40 -21.76
CA ALA A 163 10.24 -0.08 -20.92
C ALA A 163 11.19 -1.29 -20.81
N LEU A 164 10.67 -2.49 -20.60
CA LEU A 164 11.45 -3.72 -20.53
C LEU A 164 12.14 -4.07 -21.86
N ALA A 165 11.53 -3.75 -22.98
CA ALA A 165 12.14 -3.98 -24.31
C ALA A 165 13.40 -3.14 -24.56
N ARG A 166 13.67 -2.11 -23.75
CA ARG A 166 14.85 -1.23 -23.86
C ARG A 166 16.03 -1.69 -22.98
N LEU A 167 15.87 -2.77 -22.22
CA LEU A 167 16.94 -3.42 -21.48
C LEU A 167 17.92 -4.09 -22.45
#